data_2140a8b86a44cb802608ebb6c3df6ede
#
_entry.id   2140a8b86a44cb802608ebb6c3df6ede
#
_cell.length_a   1.000
_cell.length_b   1.000
_cell.length_c   1.000
_cell.angle_alpha   90.00
_cell.angle_beta   90.00
_cell.angle_gamma   90.00
#
_symmetry.space_group_name_H-M   'P 1'
#
loop_
_entity.id
_entity.type
_entity.pdbx_description
1 polymer ?
#
loop_
_entity_poly.entity_id
_entity_poly.type
_entity_poly.pdbx_seq_one_letter_code
_entity_poly.pdbx_strand_id
1 'polypeptide(L)'
;MKLHTLSPREIAKAAGVGIATLLLLSAVMVPAFKAGISPMPKPPSLAFAETIFGRTLPLPVGLLFHIAYVTAWSMGYVVLFRDGLSFTRALLLALMLWVIALVVFFPIVGWGFLGLSVSPKLIVASLVPHVLFALFLWGLCRMTFKSADS
;
A
#
# COMPACT_ATOMS: atom_id res chain seq x y z
N MET A 1 0.08 3.53 -23.21
CA MET A 1 -0.19 2.60 -22.09
C MET A 1 -1.46 1.83 -22.44
N LYS A 2 -1.34 0.52 -22.68
CA LYS A 2 -2.53 -0.31 -22.95
C LYS A 2 -3.08 -0.80 -21.61
N LEU A 3 -4.37 -0.60 -21.35
CA LEU A 3 -5.06 -1.24 -20.24
C LEU A 3 -5.32 -2.70 -20.60
N HIS A 4 -4.84 -3.61 -19.79
CA HIS A 4 -5.05 -5.04 -20.02
C HIS A 4 -6.41 -5.46 -19.45
N THR A 5 -7.24 -6.05 -20.31
CA THR A 5 -8.46 -6.75 -19.85
C THR A 5 -8.02 -8.08 -19.21
N LEU A 6 -8.11 -8.14 -17.90
CA LEU A 6 -7.79 -9.36 -17.16
C LEU A 6 -8.94 -10.35 -17.22
N SER A 7 -8.61 -11.62 -17.39
CA SER A 7 -9.58 -12.71 -17.22
C SER A 7 -10.04 -12.81 -15.75
N PRO A 8 -11.21 -13.40 -15.45
CA PRO A 8 -11.66 -13.60 -14.06
C PRO A 8 -10.64 -14.31 -13.18
N ARG A 9 -9.89 -15.25 -13.75
CA ARG A 9 -8.82 -15.97 -13.06
C ARG A 9 -7.63 -15.06 -12.73
N GLU A 10 -7.27 -14.16 -13.62
CA GLU A 10 -6.19 -13.17 -13.38
C GLU A 10 -6.61 -12.11 -12.35
N ILE A 11 -7.89 -11.71 -12.37
CA ILE A 11 -8.46 -10.81 -11.34
C ILE A 11 -8.34 -11.46 -9.96
N ALA A 12 -8.75 -12.74 -9.82
CA ALA A 12 -8.64 -13.47 -8.56
C ALA A 12 -7.18 -13.61 -8.11
N LYS A 13 -6.25 -13.89 -9.03
CA LYS A 13 -4.81 -13.93 -8.74
C LYS A 13 -4.28 -12.57 -8.27
N ALA A 14 -4.63 -11.49 -8.96
CA ALA A 14 -4.19 -10.14 -8.61
C ALA A 14 -4.73 -9.70 -7.23
N ALA A 15 -5.98 -10.03 -6.93
CA ALA A 15 -6.56 -9.80 -5.61
C ALA A 15 -5.83 -10.62 -4.52
N GLY A 16 -5.55 -11.89 -4.78
CA GLY A 16 -4.78 -12.75 -3.89
C GLY A 16 -3.37 -12.21 -3.62
N VAL A 17 -2.69 -11.71 -4.65
CA VAL A 17 -1.39 -11.02 -4.51
C VAL A 17 -1.54 -9.78 -3.61
N GLY A 18 -2.59 -8.99 -3.78
CA GLY A 18 -2.84 -7.81 -2.93
C GLY A 18 -3.02 -8.18 -1.46
N ILE A 19 -3.82 -9.20 -1.17
CA ILE A 19 -4.03 -9.70 0.20
C ILE A 19 -2.72 -10.24 0.79
N ALA A 20 -1.95 -11.03 0.02
CA ALA A 20 -0.66 -11.56 0.47
C ALA A 20 0.35 -10.44 0.73
N THR A 21 0.40 -9.42 -0.14
CA THR A 21 1.23 -8.21 0.04
C THR A 21 0.89 -7.51 1.36
N LEU A 22 -0.41 -7.33 1.65
CA LEU A 22 -0.86 -6.75 2.91
C LEU A 22 -0.41 -7.57 4.12
N LEU A 23 -0.56 -8.89 4.07
CA LEU A 23 -0.17 -9.76 5.18
C LEU A 23 1.33 -9.67 5.47
N LEU A 24 2.17 -9.65 4.43
CA LEU A 24 3.62 -9.46 4.57
C LEU A 24 3.97 -8.07 5.12
N LEU A 25 3.32 -7.02 4.61
CA LEU A 25 3.48 -5.66 5.16
C LEU A 25 3.09 -5.61 6.63
N SER A 26 1.96 -6.19 6.99
CA SER A 26 1.47 -6.20 8.38
C SER A 26 2.41 -6.99 9.29
N ALA A 27 2.98 -8.10 8.82
CA ALA A 27 3.95 -8.89 9.58
C ALA A 27 5.22 -8.10 9.93
N VAL A 28 5.62 -7.15 9.08
CA VAL A 28 6.78 -6.27 9.34
C VAL A 28 6.38 -5.03 10.13
N MET A 29 5.30 -4.36 9.72
CA MET A 29 4.95 -3.04 10.24
C MET A 29 4.28 -3.08 11.61
N VAL A 30 3.49 -4.13 11.92
CA VAL A 30 2.81 -4.23 13.22
C VAL A 30 3.79 -4.38 14.38
N PRO A 31 4.82 -5.24 14.32
CA PRO A 31 5.86 -5.29 15.34
C PRO A 31 6.61 -3.96 15.48
N ALA A 32 6.98 -3.32 14.36
CA ALA A 32 7.67 -2.03 14.38
C ALA A 32 6.84 -0.93 15.05
N PHE A 33 5.53 -0.92 14.79
CA PHE A 33 4.60 0.02 15.42
C PHE A 33 4.47 -0.26 16.94
N LYS A 34 4.29 -1.52 17.33
CA LYS A 34 4.20 -1.92 18.74
C LYS A 34 5.48 -1.63 19.53
N ALA A 35 6.64 -1.72 18.87
CA ALA A 35 7.94 -1.40 19.46
C ALA A 35 8.20 0.12 19.56
N GLY A 36 7.28 0.98 19.12
CA GLY A 36 7.44 2.44 19.15
C GLY A 36 8.48 2.98 18.17
N ILE A 37 8.88 2.19 17.17
CA ILE A 37 9.85 2.60 16.14
C ILE A 37 9.19 3.57 15.16
N SER A 38 7.89 3.42 14.92
CA SER A 38 7.13 4.30 14.02
C SER A 38 6.78 5.62 14.73
N PRO A 39 7.09 6.77 14.12
CA PRO A 39 6.69 8.09 14.63
C PRO A 39 5.22 8.42 14.35
N MET A 40 4.48 7.53 13.70
CA MET A 40 3.06 7.74 13.37
C MET A 40 2.20 7.62 14.62
N PRO A 41 1.26 8.56 14.87
CA PRO A 41 0.37 8.51 16.04
C PRO A 41 -0.54 7.27 16.04
N LYS A 42 -0.95 6.83 14.85
CA LYS A 42 -1.78 5.65 14.60
C LYS A 42 -1.59 5.15 13.16
N PRO A 43 -2.09 3.93 12.82
CA PRO A 43 -2.05 3.46 11.43
C PRO A 43 -2.76 4.45 10.49
N PRO A 44 -2.15 4.86 9.35
CA PRO A 44 -2.72 5.86 8.43
C PRO A 44 -4.12 5.50 7.92
N SER A 45 -4.37 4.23 7.65
CA SER A 45 -5.68 3.75 7.22
C SER A 45 -6.77 3.88 8.29
N LEU A 46 -6.41 3.74 9.57
CA LEU A 46 -7.33 3.99 10.69
C LEU A 46 -7.60 5.49 10.82
N ALA A 47 -6.56 6.33 10.78
CA ALA A 47 -6.71 7.78 10.81
C ALA A 47 -7.63 8.28 9.68
N PHE A 48 -7.48 7.73 8.47
CA PHE A 48 -8.32 8.06 7.33
C PHE A 48 -9.78 7.63 7.54
N ALA A 49 -10.02 6.40 8.01
CA ALA A 49 -11.36 5.94 8.33
C ALA A 49 -12.03 6.81 9.40
N GLU A 50 -11.31 7.15 10.46
CA GLU A 50 -11.82 8.05 11.51
C GLU A 50 -12.17 9.44 11.00
N THR A 51 -11.38 9.97 10.07
CA THR A 51 -11.67 11.26 9.41
C THR A 51 -12.96 11.19 8.60
N ILE A 52 -13.18 10.13 7.84
CA ILE A 52 -14.40 9.95 7.04
C ILE A 52 -15.65 9.82 7.94
N PHE A 53 -15.55 9.01 9.00
CA PHE A 53 -16.69 8.76 9.88
C PHE A 53 -16.87 9.79 10.99
N GLY A 54 -15.93 10.74 11.15
CA GLY A 54 -15.99 11.79 12.16
C GLY A 54 -15.97 11.28 13.62
N ARG A 55 -15.44 10.07 13.86
CA ARG A 55 -15.37 9.45 15.19
C ARG A 55 -14.21 8.47 15.31
N THR A 56 -13.82 8.18 16.54
CA THR A 56 -12.86 7.11 16.83
C THR A 56 -13.41 5.76 16.42
N LEU A 57 -12.56 4.93 15.82
CA LEU A 57 -12.93 3.63 15.28
C LEU A 57 -11.98 2.55 15.81
N PRO A 58 -12.47 1.29 15.95
CA PRO A 58 -11.62 0.18 16.34
C PRO A 58 -10.64 -0.18 15.21
N LEU A 59 -9.47 -0.69 15.60
CA LEU A 59 -8.39 -1.06 14.68
C LEU A 59 -8.83 -1.93 13.48
N PRO A 60 -9.75 -2.91 13.62
CA PRO A 60 -10.21 -3.71 12.49
C PRO A 60 -10.82 -2.89 11.33
N VAL A 61 -11.45 -1.75 11.62
CA VAL A 61 -11.99 -0.87 10.57
C VAL A 61 -10.85 -0.29 9.73
N GLY A 62 -9.79 0.22 10.38
CA GLY A 62 -8.60 0.69 9.68
C GLY A 62 -7.95 -0.42 8.85
N LEU A 63 -7.95 -1.67 9.36
CA LEU A 63 -7.44 -2.82 8.61
C LEU A 63 -8.25 -3.09 7.34
N LEU A 64 -9.59 -3.00 7.39
CA LEU A 64 -10.44 -3.16 6.20
C LEU A 64 -10.13 -2.10 5.13
N PHE A 65 -9.95 -0.83 5.52
CA PHE A 65 -9.52 0.23 4.61
C PHE A 65 -8.14 -0.08 4.01
N HIS A 66 -7.21 -0.60 4.81
CA HIS A 66 -5.88 -0.97 4.33
C HIS A 66 -5.94 -2.15 3.34
N ILE A 67 -6.75 -3.18 3.63
CA ILE A 67 -6.99 -4.32 2.71
C ILE A 67 -7.50 -3.81 1.37
N ALA A 68 -8.54 -2.99 1.38
CA ALA A 68 -9.13 -2.43 0.16
C ALA A 68 -8.10 -1.62 -0.64
N TYR A 69 -7.35 -0.74 0.03
CA TYR A 69 -6.33 0.10 -0.59
C TYR A 69 -5.19 -0.70 -1.23
N VAL A 70 -4.57 -1.59 -0.46
CA VAL A 70 -3.43 -2.40 -0.94
C VAL A 70 -3.86 -3.33 -2.08
N THR A 71 -5.05 -3.95 -1.95
CA THR A 71 -5.58 -4.85 -2.98
C THR A 71 -5.91 -4.09 -4.27
N ALA A 72 -6.57 -2.93 -4.17
CA ALA A 72 -6.88 -2.11 -5.35
C ALA A 72 -5.63 -1.69 -6.12
N TRP A 73 -4.59 -1.21 -5.43
CA TRP A 73 -3.34 -0.80 -6.08
C TRP A 73 -2.53 -1.98 -6.61
N SER A 74 -2.58 -3.14 -5.95
CA SER A 74 -1.97 -4.36 -6.46
C SER A 74 -2.65 -4.84 -7.75
N MET A 75 -3.97 -4.79 -7.81
CA MET A 75 -4.73 -5.07 -9.04
C MET A 75 -4.42 -4.04 -10.12
N GLY A 76 -4.38 -2.75 -9.77
CA GLY A 76 -3.99 -1.66 -10.67
C GLY A 76 -2.60 -1.89 -11.29
N TYR A 77 -1.63 -2.32 -10.49
CA TYR A 77 -0.31 -2.67 -10.99
C TYR A 77 -0.34 -3.78 -12.05
N VAL A 78 -1.11 -4.84 -11.80
CA VAL A 78 -1.25 -5.94 -12.77
C VAL A 78 -1.95 -5.46 -14.05
N VAL A 79 -3.05 -4.70 -13.93
CA VAL A 79 -3.78 -4.14 -15.08
C VAL A 79 -2.91 -3.24 -15.95
N LEU A 80 -2.09 -2.40 -15.32
CA LEU A 80 -1.26 -1.42 -16.02
C LEU A 80 0.02 -2.03 -16.63
N PHE A 81 0.59 -3.06 -15.99
CA PHE A 81 1.92 -3.53 -16.30
C PHE A 81 1.99 -5.04 -16.58
N ARG A 82 0.87 -5.68 -16.98
CA ARG A 82 0.78 -7.13 -17.20
C ARG A 82 1.90 -7.71 -18.10
N ASP A 83 2.28 -6.99 -19.15
CA ASP A 83 3.32 -7.41 -20.10
C ASP A 83 4.75 -7.22 -19.59
N GLY A 84 4.92 -6.64 -18.40
CA GLY A 84 6.27 -6.37 -17.89
C GLY A 84 6.23 -6.05 -16.40
N LEU A 85 5.88 -7.04 -15.58
CA LEU A 85 5.87 -6.95 -14.12
C LEU A 85 7.31 -6.84 -13.60
N SER A 86 7.84 -5.62 -13.52
CA SER A 86 9.21 -5.34 -13.10
C SER A 86 9.25 -4.63 -11.75
N PHE A 87 10.36 -4.82 -11.00
CA PHE A 87 10.57 -4.11 -9.73
C PHE A 87 10.55 -2.59 -9.92
N THR A 88 11.17 -2.08 -10.98
CA THR A 88 11.19 -0.63 -11.26
C THR A 88 9.78 -0.05 -11.39
N ARG A 89 8.86 -0.73 -12.08
CA ARG A 89 7.47 -0.30 -12.23
C ARG A 89 6.71 -0.38 -10.89
N ALA A 90 6.95 -1.41 -10.10
CA ALA A 90 6.37 -1.51 -8.76
C ALA A 90 6.88 -0.40 -7.83
N LEU A 91 8.19 -0.09 -7.91
CA LEU A 91 8.80 0.98 -7.14
C LEU A 91 8.28 2.36 -7.56
N LEU A 92 8.15 2.63 -8.85
CA LEU A 92 7.56 3.88 -9.34
C LEU A 92 6.12 4.06 -8.87
N LEU A 93 5.31 3.01 -8.92
CA LEU A 93 3.96 3.03 -8.34
C LEU A 93 4.01 3.34 -6.84
N ALA A 94 4.86 2.65 -6.09
CA ALA A 94 4.98 2.85 -4.65
C ALA A 94 5.45 4.27 -4.29
N LEU A 95 6.41 4.83 -5.03
CA LEU A 95 6.86 6.21 -4.83
C LEU A 95 5.77 7.22 -5.17
N MET A 96 4.99 6.99 -6.22
CA MET A 96 3.82 7.81 -6.53
C MET A 96 2.81 7.78 -5.36
N LEU A 97 2.49 6.59 -4.83
CA LEU A 97 1.59 6.44 -3.71
C LEU A 97 2.13 7.08 -2.43
N TRP A 98 3.44 7.02 -2.21
CA TRP A 98 4.10 7.70 -1.11
C TRP A 98 3.95 9.23 -1.22
N VAL A 99 4.18 9.81 -2.39
CA VAL A 99 3.96 11.25 -2.61
C VAL A 99 2.49 11.63 -2.38
N ILE A 100 1.55 10.82 -2.87
CA ILE A 100 0.12 11.02 -2.62
C ILE A 100 -0.19 10.95 -1.11
N ALA A 101 0.42 10.02 -0.39
CA ALA A 101 0.25 9.94 1.06
C ALA A 101 0.72 11.22 1.75
N LEU A 102 1.89 11.75 1.40
CA LEU A 102 2.47 12.96 1.98
C LEU A 102 1.66 14.23 1.66
N VAL A 103 1.17 14.34 0.42
CA VAL A 103 0.59 15.58 -0.10
C VAL A 103 -0.94 15.62 0.05
N VAL A 104 -1.59 14.45 0.06
CA VAL A 104 -3.06 14.35 0.09
C VAL A 104 -3.54 13.70 1.40
N PHE A 105 -3.08 12.48 1.70
CA PHE A 105 -3.61 11.75 2.87
C PHE A 105 -3.23 12.39 4.20
N PHE A 106 -1.98 12.78 4.38
CA PHE A 106 -1.54 13.38 5.65
C PHE A 106 -2.25 14.69 5.98
N PRO A 107 -2.46 15.63 5.03
CA PRO A 107 -3.32 16.78 5.25
C PRO A 107 -4.76 16.41 5.59
N ILE A 108 -5.36 15.44 4.88
CA ILE A 108 -6.75 15.01 5.13
C ILE A 108 -6.94 14.47 6.56
N VAL A 109 -5.98 13.70 7.06
CA VAL A 109 -6.06 13.12 8.42
C VAL A 109 -5.55 14.08 9.52
N GLY A 110 -5.29 15.34 9.17
CA GLY A 110 -4.86 16.37 10.12
C GLY A 110 -3.39 16.32 10.54
N TRP A 111 -2.55 15.54 9.81
CA TRP A 111 -1.11 15.46 10.09
C TRP A 111 -0.31 16.57 9.40
N GLY A 112 -0.98 17.42 8.61
CA GLY A 112 -0.40 18.53 7.88
C GLY A 112 0.33 18.10 6.62
N PHE A 113 0.73 19.10 5.83
CA PHE A 113 1.49 18.86 4.60
C PHE A 113 2.79 18.11 4.90
N LEU A 114 3.05 17.04 4.19
CA LEU A 114 4.19 16.11 4.39
C LEU A 114 4.23 15.46 5.79
N GLY A 115 3.18 15.57 6.60
CA GLY A 115 3.17 15.07 7.98
C GLY A 115 3.88 15.97 8.99
N LEU A 116 4.24 17.20 8.60
CA LEU A 116 5.07 18.11 9.39
C LEU A 116 4.40 18.61 10.68
N SER A 117 3.08 18.56 10.76
CA SER A 117 2.36 18.90 12.01
C SER A 117 2.55 17.84 13.10
N VAL A 118 3.01 16.64 12.75
CA VAL A 118 3.33 15.57 13.69
C VAL A 118 4.84 15.46 13.89
N SER A 119 5.59 15.19 12.81
CA SER A 119 7.04 15.09 12.86
C SER A 119 7.65 15.05 11.45
N PRO A 120 8.78 15.72 11.20
CA PRO A 120 9.53 15.57 9.94
C PRO A 120 9.98 14.12 9.66
N LYS A 121 10.12 13.30 10.71
CA LYS A 121 10.47 11.87 10.57
C LYS A 121 9.41 11.06 9.83
N LEU A 122 8.15 11.56 9.75
CA LEU A 122 7.08 10.89 9.02
C LEU A 122 7.37 10.73 7.53
N ILE A 123 8.10 11.67 6.93
CA ILE A 123 8.49 11.60 5.51
C ILE A 123 9.27 10.30 5.24
N VAL A 124 10.30 10.05 6.02
CA VAL A 124 11.15 8.85 5.85
C VAL A 124 10.44 7.60 6.38
N ALA A 125 9.78 7.70 7.53
CA ALA A 125 9.09 6.56 8.12
C ALA A 125 7.95 6.01 7.24
N SER A 126 7.25 6.89 6.51
CA SER A 126 6.22 6.46 5.57
C SER A 126 6.79 5.91 4.25
N LEU A 127 8.03 6.24 3.88
CA LEU A 127 8.68 5.67 2.69
C LEU A 127 8.93 4.16 2.87
N VAL A 128 9.30 3.73 4.07
CA VAL A 128 9.63 2.32 4.36
C VAL A 128 8.50 1.36 3.94
N PRO A 129 7.24 1.50 4.39
CA PRO A 129 6.16 0.61 3.97
C PRO A 129 5.88 0.68 2.47
N HIS A 130 6.11 1.80 1.79
CA HIS A 130 5.93 1.89 0.35
C HIS A 130 7.02 1.12 -0.42
N VAL A 131 8.27 1.18 0.02
CA VAL A 131 9.35 0.38 -0.58
C VAL A 131 9.11 -1.11 -0.34
N LEU A 132 8.69 -1.51 0.87
CA LEU A 132 8.31 -2.90 1.17
C LEU A 132 7.11 -3.35 0.33
N PHE A 133 6.11 -2.49 0.12
CA PHE A 133 5.00 -2.75 -0.78
C PHE A 133 5.49 -3.07 -2.19
N ALA A 134 6.40 -2.26 -2.75
CA ALA A 134 6.97 -2.51 -4.08
C ALA A 134 7.68 -3.86 -4.16
N LEU A 135 8.48 -4.19 -3.14
CA LEU A 135 9.24 -5.43 -3.07
C LEU A 135 8.32 -6.66 -3.01
N PHE A 136 7.35 -6.64 -2.09
CA PHE A 136 6.43 -7.77 -1.91
C PHE A 136 5.48 -7.92 -3.11
N LEU A 137 4.93 -6.81 -3.61
CA LEU A 137 4.07 -6.81 -4.79
C LEU A 137 4.78 -7.40 -6.01
N TRP A 138 5.98 -6.91 -6.32
CA TRP A 138 6.77 -7.41 -7.45
C TRP A 138 7.11 -8.88 -7.28
N GLY A 139 7.62 -9.29 -6.10
CA GLY A 139 8.00 -10.67 -5.82
C GLY A 139 6.83 -11.64 -5.98
N LEU A 140 5.68 -11.31 -5.38
CA LEU A 140 4.46 -12.12 -5.47
C LEU A 140 3.89 -12.14 -6.89
N CYS A 141 3.88 -11.01 -7.60
CA CYS A 141 3.45 -10.98 -8.99
C CYS A 141 4.34 -11.85 -9.87
N ARG A 142 5.66 -11.79 -9.71
CA ARG A 142 6.59 -12.61 -10.47
C ARG A 142 6.38 -14.11 -10.22
N MET A 143 5.99 -14.51 -9.01
CA MET A 143 5.68 -15.91 -8.68
C MET A 143 4.33 -16.35 -9.25
N THR A 144 3.33 -15.46 -9.22
CA THR A 144 1.93 -15.78 -9.57
C THR A 144 1.65 -15.69 -11.07
N PHE A 145 2.31 -14.73 -11.74
CA PHE A 145 2.12 -14.41 -13.15
C PHE A 145 3.36 -14.76 -13.98
N LYS A 146 4.16 -15.74 -13.54
CA LYS A 146 5.25 -16.27 -14.38
C LYS A 146 4.73 -16.51 -15.79
N SER A 147 5.44 -15.94 -16.77
CA SER A 147 5.17 -16.16 -18.18
C SER A 147 5.14 -17.65 -18.49
N ALA A 148 4.17 -18.06 -19.31
CA ALA A 148 4.13 -19.39 -19.91
C ALA A 148 5.20 -19.55 -21.02
N ASP A 149 6.29 -18.76 -20.92
CA ASP A 149 7.42 -18.80 -21.84
C ASP A 149 8.58 -19.55 -21.19
N SER A 150 8.49 -20.86 -21.23
CA SER A 150 9.61 -21.81 -21.12
C SER A 150 9.26 -23.09 -21.85
#